data_acf177d5cf2e36429ec6e6dc19e88317
#
_entry.id   acf177d5cf2e36429ec6e6dc19e88317
#
_cell.length_a   1.000
_cell.length_b   1.000
_cell.length_c   1.000
_cell.angle_alpha   90.00
_cell.angle_beta   90.00
_cell.angle_gamma   90.00
#
_symmetry.space_group_name_H-M   'P 1'
#
loop_
_entity.id
_entity.type
_entity.pdbx_description
1 polymer ?
#
loop_
_entity_poly.entity_id
_entity_poly.type
_entity_poly.pdbx_seq_one_letter_code
_entity_poly.pdbx_strand_id
1 'polypeptide(L)'
;VGITKDALLIVNRPAYSLLEKGLRMLDEMHIANVALIRDTLFQPSSGMTVITGETGSGKTALLNALKLLVGERANAGMIREGTVELAVEGRFFLESAEADEQEAPAEQSGSAQQGASTEHGGPAEQEMRVSSEDGTVVCRRVGLNGRSRVTIDGSLAGVKDLAAGVGASIDLCGQHEHQQLLNAAYQRKLFDRWGASSISSALERYQEAFDTCAAAQAEVERLQKLREADSVALDRARFTAEQIAAVDPQPGEYEALLQELPFYENAEMLAGETRSAYQVLTAEGGVLEKLQDAQVSIDKIAGVDGAVEAQQKAVREAYFLLEDVGHELARYQASIDFSEDELEVRQTRLSALQGIMRGYGPTMDEVFATFAEANQLIASYDSCDELLAEAKQAREEAEDRLVSAADALAAAREEVAPRFSAAVTAQMARLEMGSASLVVELQDLTREAWTRWGTQALDYLFVPGAGLSPQKLSAIASGGEISRVMLALKVVLGSCDDVDTLVFDEIDAGVGGKTALALAAVLKDLAQTHQLIVVTHLPQVAVVGDAHYLVEKHEAPELTTDIRVLSAEERVVEVARMLSGRVDETSLAHAKELLASAH
;
A
#
# COMPACT_ATOMS: atom_id res chain seq x y z
N VAL A 1 -32.58 17.19 -18.53
CA VAL A 1 -33.89 16.55 -18.33
C VAL A 1 -33.61 15.42 -17.37
N GLY A 2 -34.21 15.52 -16.18
CA GLY A 2 -33.85 14.73 -15.01
C GLY A 2 -34.12 13.24 -15.18
N ILE A 3 -33.18 12.46 -14.74
CA ILE A 3 -33.33 11.03 -14.48
C ILE A 3 -34.20 10.92 -13.22
N THR A 4 -35.36 10.32 -13.39
CA THR A 4 -36.35 10.13 -12.34
C THR A 4 -35.80 9.27 -11.20
N LYS A 5 -36.15 9.63 -9.96
CA LYS A 5 -35.77 9.00 -8.68
C LYS A 5 -36.25 7.56 -8.47
N ASP A 6 -36.78 6.90 -9.48
CA ASP A 6 -37.44 5.58 -9.36
C ASP A 6 -36.50 4.38 -9.67
N ALA A 7 -35.19 4.61 -9.92
CA ALA A 7 -34.23 3.52 -10.13
C ALA A 7 -33.59 2.98 -8.83
N LEU A 8 -34.10 3.38 -7.65
CA LEU A 8 -33.57 2.95 -6.34
C LEU A 8 -34.56 2.05 -5.61
N LEU A 9 -34.98 0.95 -6.25
CA LEU A 9 -35.63 -0.16 -5.58
C LEU A 9 -34.84 -1.43 -5.87
N ILE A 10 -33.63 -1.52 -5.27
CA ILE A 10 -32.89 -2.78 -5.20
C ILE A 10 -33.61 -3.67 -4.20
N VAL A 11 -34.29 -4.67 -4.74
CA VAL A 11 -34.95 -5.73 -3.97
C VAL A 11 -33.91 -6.53 -3.24
N ASN A 12 -33.94 -6.44 -1.92
CA ASN A 12 -33.19 -7.23 -0.98
C ASN A 12 -33.36 -8.73 -1.26
N ARG A 13 -32.45 -9.38 -1.97
CA ARG A 13 -32.33 -10.83 -2.07
C ARG A 13 -31.22 -11.31 -1.17
N PRO A 14 -31.32 -12.48 -0.53
CA PRO A 14 -30.34 -12.93 0.44
C PRO A 14 -29.03 -13.25 -0.26
N ALA A 15 -28.07 -12.34 -0.17
CA ALA A 15 -26.67 -12.51 -0.57
C ALA A 15 -25.93 -13.57 0.27
N TYR A 16 -26.59 -14.10 1.31
CA TYR A 16 -25.98 -14.98 2.30
C TYR A 16 -25.47 -16.33 1.79
N SER A 17 -25.98 -16.85 0.66
CA SER A 17 -25.49 -18.13 0.10
C SER A 17 -24.21 -17.98 -0.74
N LEU A 18 -23.85 -16.77 -1.14
CA LEU A 18 -22.69 -16.46 -1.98
C LEU A 18 -21.46 -16.13 -1.14
N LEU A 19 -21.66 -15.49 0.02
CA LEU A 19 -20.61 -15.18 0.99
C LEU A 19 -20.00 -16.43 1.66
N GLU A 20 -20.74 -17.55 1.71
CA GLU A 20 -20.22 -18.80 2.28
C GLU A 20 -19.05 -19.43 1.47
N LYS A 21 -18.80 -18.97 0.24
CA LYS A 21 -17.70 -19.49 -0.61
C LYS A 21 -16.47 -18.59 -0.69
N GLY A 22 -16.51 -17.37 -0.14
CA GLY A 22 -15.36 -16.44 -0.17
C GLY A 22 -14.91 -16.03 -1.59
N LEU A 23 -15.78 -16.12 -2.60
CA LEU A 23 -15.42 -15.88 -4.00
C LEU A 23 -15.59 -14.40 -4.35
N ARG A 24 -14.56 -13.83 -4.95
CA ARG A 24 -14.58 -12.49 -5.58
C ARG A 24 -15.30 -12.61 -6.92
N MET A 25 -16.48 -12.03 -7.07
CA MET A 25 -17.26 -12.22 -8.29
C MET A 25 -18.00 -10.97 -8.74
N LEU A 26 -18.30 -10.93 -10.04
CA LEU A 26 -19.22 -9.97 -10.61
C LEU A 26 -20.65 -10.37 -10.22
N ASP A 27 -21.32 -9.55 -9.42
CA ASP A 27 -22.71 -9.76 -9.01
C ASP A 27 -23.68 -9.24 -10.06
N GLU A 28 -23.49 -7.99 -10.48
CA GLU A 28 -24.31 -7.40 -11.53
C GLU A 28 -23.54 -6.37 -12.35
N MET A 29 -23.97 -6.18 -13.58
CA MET A 29 -23.45 -5.17 -14.49
C MET A 29 -24.60 -4.46 -15.21
N HIS A 30 -24.66 -3.15 -15.06
CA HIS A 30 -25.55 -2.28 -15.79
C HIS A 30 -24.82 -1.65 -16.99
N ILE A 31 -25.39 -1.79 -18.17
CA ILE A 31 -24.79 -1.34 -19.42
C ILE A 31 -25.72 -0.35 -20.08
N ALA A 32 -25.22 0.86 -20.33
CA ALA A 32 -25.99 1.92 -20.98
C ALA A 32 -25.23 2.49 -22.19
N ASN A 33 -25.86 2.52 -23.33
CA ASN A 33 -25.38 3.11 -24.60
C ASN A 33 -24.07 2.51 -25.14
N VAL A 34 -23.87 1.20 -25.00
CA VAL A 34 -22.71 0.49 -25.54
C VAL A 34 -23.07 -0.17 -26.87
N ALA A 35 -22.51 0.30 -27.96
CA ALA A 35 -22.79 -0.18 -29.33
C ALA A 35 -24.31 -0.26 -29.62
N LEU A 36 -24.87 -1.46 -29.78
CA LEU A 36 -26.29 -1.66 -30.02
C LEU A 36 -27.12 -1.80 -28.73
N ILE A 37 -26.48 -1.93 -27.57
CA ILE A 37 -27.16 -2.03 -26.28
C ILE A 37 -27.57 -0.62 -25.83
N ARG A 38 -28.88 -0.43 -25.62
CA ARG A 38 -29.40 0.84 -25.12
C ARG A 38 -29.33 0.92 -23.59
N ASP A 39 -29.86 -0.11 -22.95
CA ASP A 39 -29.94 -0.21 -21.49
C ASP A 39 -30.22 -1.67 -21.12
N THR A 40 -29.36 -2.27 -20.29
CA THR A 40 -29.47 -3.69 -19.91
C THR A 40 -28.84 -3.94 -18.56
N LEU A 41 -29.49 -4.73 -17.75
CA LEU A 41 -28.96 -5.29 -16.52
C LEU A 41 -28.56 -6.75 -16.74
N PHE A 42 -27.30 -7.07 -16.50
CA PHE A 42 -26.74 -8.41 -16.60
C PHE A 42 -26.33 -8.90 -15.20
N GLN A 43 -26.91 -10.02 -14.77
CA GLN A 43 -26.66 -10.62 -13.45
C GLN A 43 -26.20 -12.08 -13.65
N PRO A 44 -24.88 -12.31 -13.77
CA PRO A 44 -24.34 -13.66 -13.94
C PRO A 44 -24.59 -14.52 -12.70
N SER A 45 -24.70 -15.84 -12.89
CA SER A 45 -24.73 -16.78 -11.77
C SER A 45 -23.34 -16.89 -11.12
N SER A 46 -23.28 -17.35 -9.89
CA SER A 46 -22.00 -17.63 -9.20
C SER A 46 -21.23 -18.82 -9.79
N GLY A 47 -21.91 -19.69 -10.55
CA GLY A 47 -21.31 -20.78 -11.30
C GLY A 47 -21.11 -20.40 -12.77
N MET A 48 -21.74 -21.13 -13.69
CA MET A 48 -21.57 -20.93 -15.13
C MET A 48 -22.76 -20.17 -15.74
N THR A 49 -22.51 -18.99 -16.25
CA THR A 49 -23.45 -18.22 -17.09
C THR A 49 -23.10 -18.38 -18.56
N VAL A 50 -24.06 -18.83 -19.34
CA VAL A 50 -23.93 -19.02 -20.78
C VAL A 50 -24.63 -17.90 -21.53
N ILE A 51 -23.97 -17.38 -22.57
CA ILE A 51 -24.51 -16.35 -23.46
C ILE A 51 -24.59 -16.89 -24.87
N THR A 52 -25.80 -16.96 -25.42
CA THR A 52 -26.06 -17.39 -26.80
C THR A 52 -26.68 -16.26 -27.63
N GLY A 53 -26.81 -16.45 -28.90
CA GLY A 53 -27.41 -15.50 -29.85
C GLY A 53 -26.79 -15.63 -31.23
N GLU A 54 -27.41 -15.06 -32.24
CA GLU A 54 -26.94 -15.10 -33.61
C GLU A 54 -25.60 -14.35 -33.79
N THR A 55 -24.84 -14.65 -34.83
CA THR A 55 -23.63 -13.91 -35.19
C THR A 55 -23.98 -12.45 -35.48
N GLY A 56 -23.30 -11.50 -34.80
CA GLY A 56 -23.60 -10.08 -34.95
C GLY A 56 -24.79 -9.59 -34.12
N SER A 57 -25.35 -10.41 -33.21
CA SER A 57 -26.43 -9.99 -32.31
C SER A 57 -26.04 -8.98 -31.24
N GLY A 58 -24.75 -8.79 -30.97
CA GLY A 58 -24.26 -7.86 -29.95
C GLY A 58 -23.57 -8.55 -28.77
N LYS A 59 -23.27 -9.86 -28.82
CA LYS A 59 -22.46 -10.55 -27.80
C LYS A 59 -21.13 -9.85 -27.54
N THR A 60 -20.47 -9.39 -28.59
CA THR A 60 -19.22 -8.58 -28.50
C THR A 60 -19.44 -7.25 -27.77
N ALA A 61 -20.65 -6.65 -27.83
CA ALA A 61 -20.92 -5.41 -27.11
C ALA A 61 -20.99 -5.65 -25.59
N LEU A 62 -21.54 -6.79 -25.14
CA LEU A 62 -21.53 -7.20 -23.74
C LEU A 62 -20.11 -7.45 -23.23
N LEU A 63 -19.30 -8.17 -24.02
CA LEU A 63 -17.89 -8.39 -23.69
C LEU A 63 -17.10 -7.09 -23.64
N ASN A 64 -17.33 -6.15 -24.57
CA ASN A 64 -16.71 -4.83 -24.53
C ASN A 64 -17.13 -4.04 -23.27
N ALA A 65 -18.34 -4.20 -22.76
CA ALA A 65 -18.74 -3.60 -21.50
C ALA A 65 -17.94 -4.20 -20.32
N LEU A 66 -17.76 -5.52 -20.27
CA LEU A 66 -16.88 -6.18 -19.30
C LEU A 66 -15.43 -5.67 -19.39
N LYS A 67 -14.87 -5.56 -20.60
CA LYS A 67 -13.54 -5.01 -20.86
C LYS A 67 -13.37 -3.60 -20.31
N LEU A 68 -14.39 -2.77 -20.41
CA LEU A 68 -14.37 -1.44 -19.83
C LEU A 68 -14.27 -1.48 -18.29
N LEU A 69 -14.93 -2.43 -17.64
CA LEU A 69 -14.89 -2.60 -16.17
C LEU A 69 -13.55 -3.15 -15.68
N VAL A 70 -12.85 -3.95 -16.46
CA VAL A 70 -11.49 -4.43 -16.09
C VAL A 70 -10.36 -3.44 -16.42
N GLY A 71 -10.70 -2.24 -16.91
CA GLY A 71 -9.70 -1.20 -17.13
C GLY A 71 -9.12 -1.15 -18.54
N GLU A 72 -9.64 -1.92 -19.52
CA GLU A 72 -9.16 -1.88 -20.89
C GLU A 72 -9.40 -0.51 -21.55
N ARG A 73 -8.67 -0.28 -22.67
CA ARG A 73 -8.71 1.00 -23.37
C ARG A 73 -10.08 1.25 -23.99
N ALA A 74 -10.72 2.35 -23.60
CA ALA A 74 -11.99 2.76 -24.16
C ALA A 74 -11.82 3.35 -25.59
N ASN A 75 -12.77 3.06 -26.48
CA ASN A 75 -12.85 3.62 -27.82
C ASN A 75 -14.19 4.35 -27.98
N ALA A 76 -14.17 5.58 -28.49
CA ALA A 76 -15.39 6.35 -28.77
C ALA A 76 -16.34 5.64 -29.77
N GLY A 77 -15.80 4.75 -30.62
CA GLY A 77 -16.62 3.91 -31.52
C GLY A 77 -17.50 2.88 -30.82
N MET A 78 -17.31 2.67 -29.49
CA MET A 78 -18.20 1.81 -28.68
C MET A 78 -19.47 2.55 -28.24
N ILE A 79 -19.55 3.87 -28.39
CA ILE A 79 -20.69 4.68 -27.97
C ILE A 79 -21.83 4.46 -28.98
N ARG A 80 -23.04 4.21 -28.49
CA ARG A 80 -24.23 4.06 -29.30
C ARG A 80 -24.47 5.28 -30.18
N GLU A 81 -24.77 5.07 -31.44
CA GLU A 81 -25.09 6.14 -32.38
C GLU A 81 -26.27 6.99 -31.87
N GLY A 82 -26.14 8.30 -31.93
CA GLY A 82 -27.15 9.23 -31.43
C GLY A 82 -27.05 9.55 -29.92
N THR A 83 -26.09 8.98 -29.19
CA THR A 83 -25.84 9.29 -27.77
C THR A 83 -24.51 10.03 -27.57
N VAL A 84 -24.35 10.73 -26.45
CA VAL A 84 -23.17 11.55 -26.15
C VAL A 84 -22.13 10.83 -25.29
N GLU A 85 -22.56 9.79 -24.59
CA GLU A 85 -21.71 8.97 -23.72
C GLU A 85 -22.25 7.54 -23.57
N LEU A 86 -21.36 6.60 -23.27
CA LEU A 86 -21.69 5.30 -22.74
C LEU A 86 -21.39 5.24 -21.24
N ALA A 87 -22.07 4.36 -20.52
CA ALA A 87 -21.80 4.06 -19.13
C ALA A 87 -21.85 2.55 -18.89
N VAL A 88 -20.89 2.06 -18.12
CA VAL A 88 -20.92 0.69 -17.60
C VAL A 88 -20.68 0.76 -16.10
N GLU A 89 -21.57 0.16 -15.34
CA GLU A 89 -21.50 0.08 -13.88
C GLU A 89 -21.54 -1.40 -13.47
N GLY A 90 -20.64 -1.81 -12.58
CA GLY A 90 -20.57 -3.19 -12.08
C GLY A 90 -20.44 -3.21 -10.57
N ARG A 91 -21.12 -4.17 -9.95
CA ARG A 91 -20.95 -4.49 -8.54
C ARG A 91 -20.16 -5.78 -8.39
N PHE A 92 -19.13 -5.73 -7.54
CA PHE A 92 -18.21 -6.84 -7.30
C PHE A 92 -18.17 -7.15 -5.81
N PHE A 93 -18.19 -8.43 -5.46
CA PHE A 93 -17.81 -8.88 -4.13
C PHE A 93 -16.32 -9.23 -4.17
N LEU A 94 -15.52 -8.49 -3.42
CA LEU A 94 -14.08 -8.69 -3.30
C LEU A 94 -13.80 -9.11 -1.86
N GLU A 95 -13.01 -10.17 -1.66
CA GLU A 95 -12.57 -10.56 -0.33
C GLU A 95 -11.67 -9.47 0.24
N SER A 96 -11.97 -8.97 1.44
CA SER A 96 -11.04 -8.10 2.15
C SER A 96 -9.78 -8.90 2.45
N ALA A 97 -8.62 -8.46 1.99
CA ALA A 97 -7.36 -8.98 2.47
C ALA A 97 -7.33 -8.77 3.99
N GLU A 98 -7.60 -9.80 4.77
CA GLU A 98 -7.29 -9.80 6.20
C GLU A 98 -5.78 -9.60 6.30
N ALA A 99 -5.39 -8.42 6.73
CA ALA A 99 -4.03 -8.17 7.14
C ALA A 99 -3.73 -9.12 8.29
N ASP A 100 -2.71 -9.97 8.14
CA ASP A 100 -2.04 -10.64 9.23
C ASP A 100 -1.49 -9.56 10.19
N GLU A 101 -2.36 -9.08 11.09
CA GLU A 101 -1.96 -8.32 12.26
C GLU A 101 -1.33 -9.29 13.26
N GLN A 102 -0.04 -9.53 13.10
CA GLN A 102 0.76 -10.04 14.21
C GLN A 102 0.79 -8.97 15.30
N GLU A 103 0.11 -9.29 16.40
CA GLU A 103 0.10 -8.54 17.64
C GLU A 103 1.52 -8.16 18.09
N ALA A 104 1.84 -6.87 18.03
CA ALA A 104 2.91 -6.29 18.82
C ALA A 104 2.36 -5.89 20.19
N PRO A 105 3.04 -6.18 21.33
CA PRO A 105 2.52 -5.92 22.65
C PRO A 105 2.41 -4.42 22.93
N ALA A 106 1.27 -4.03 23.48
CA ALA A 106 0.93 -2.68 23.89
C ALA A 106 1.84 -2.18 25.02
N GLU A 107 2.61 -1.13 24.77
CA GLU A 107 3.11 -0.27 25.83
C GLU A 107 2.28 1.03 25.88
N GLN A 108 1.71 1.24 27.08
CA GLN A 108 0.93 2.42 27.44
C GLN A 108 1.88 3.60 27.67
N SER A 109 1.61 4.74 27.06
CA SER A 109 1.66 6.04 27.76
C SER A 109 1.27 7.22 26.87
N GLY A 110 0.24 7.96 27.31
CA GLY A 110 0.27 9.39 27.61
C GLY A 110 0.16 10.39 26.45
N SER A 111 -1.09 10.84 26.23
CA SER A 111 -1.54 12.25 25.99
C SER A 111 -0.59 13.31 25.38
N ALA A 112 -1.06 13.97 24.34
CA ALA A 112 -1.37 15.39 24.16
C ALA A 112 -0.93 16.04 22.86
N GLN A 113 -1.93 16.60 22.18
CA GLN A 113 -2.01 17.89 21.47
C GLN A 113 -1.18 18.21 20.21
N GLN A 114 -1.96 18.39 19.16
CA GLN A 114 -1.98 19.48 18.15
C GLN A 114 -0.66 20.12 17.69
N GLY A 115 -0.46 20.05 16.37
CA GLY A 115 0.46 20.93 15.66
C GLY A 115 0.48 20.61 14.17
N ALA A 116 -0.14 21.46 13.36
CA ALA A 116 -0.09 21.41 11.90
C ALA A 116 1.30 21.71 11.40
N SER A 117 1.80 20.93 10.45
CA SER A 117 2.76 21.40 9.44
C SER A 117 2.79 20.45 8.26
N THR A 118 2.59 21.03 7.12
CA THR A 118 2.73 20.54 5.76
C THR A 118 4.15 20.06 5.49
N GLU A 119 4.31 18.80 5.02
CA GLU A 119 5.49 18.46 4.23
C GLU A 119 5.24 17.31 3.25
N HIS A 120 5.88 17.41 2.10
CA HIS A 120 5.83 16.57 0.93
C HIS A 120 6.34 15.16 1.24
N GLY A 121 5.44 14.18 1.23
CA GLY A 121 5.78 12.76 1.15
C GLY A 121 5.38 12.22 -0.21
N GLY A 122 6.28 11.48 -0.87
CA GLY A 122 6.04 10.79 -2.13
C GLY A 122 4.87 9.81 -2.05
N PRO A 123 4.38 9.31 -3.19
CA PRO A 123 3.17 8.50 -3.21
C PRO A 123 3.43 7.17 -2.48
N ALA A 124 2.92 7.07 -1.27
CA ALA A 124 2.68 5.81 -0.62
C ALA A 124 1.63 5.07 -1.47
N GLU A 125 1.91 3.84 -1.83
CA GLU A 125 0.92 2.90 -2.35
C GLU A 125 -0.22 2.82 -1.31
N GLN A 126 -1.28 3.57 -1.57
CA GLN A 126 -2.52 3.40 -0.85
C GLN A 126 -3.15 2.09 -1.35
N GLU A 127 -2.91 1.02 -0.62
CA GLU A 127 -3.74 -0.17 -0.72
C GLU A 127 -5.20 0.27 -0.54
N MET A 128 -5.97 0.05 -1.60
CA MET A 128 -7.38 0.40 -1.67
C MET A 128 -8.14 -0.50 -0.69
N ARG A 129 -8.41 0.01 0.51
CA ARG A 129 -9.27 -0.65 1.49
C ARG A 129 -10.68 -0.67 0.93
N VAL A 130 -11.06 -1.79 0.37
CA VAL A 130 -12.45 -2.08 0.03
C VAL A 130 -13.06 -2.82 1.21
N SER A 131 -13.92 -2.18 1.94
CA SER A 131 -14.77 -2.82 2.93
C SER A 131 -16.18 -2.81 2.40
N SER A 132 -16.87 -3.92 2.38
CA SER A 132 -18.19 -3.98 2.99
C SER A 132 -19.00 -5.17 2.51
N GLU A 133 -19.91 -5.60 3.33
CA GLU A 133 -20.97 -6.57 3.09
C GLU A 133 -21.84 -6.23 1.86
N ASP A 134 -21.76 -4.98 1.34
CA ASP A 134 -22.54 -4.48 0.20
C ASP A 134 -21.83 -4.59 -1.17
N GLY A 135 -20.56 -5.01 -1.21
CA GLY A 135 -19.74 -5.10 -2.44
C GLY A 135 -19.21 -3.74 -2.93
N THR A 136 -18.24 -3.79 -3.87
CA THR A 136 -17.64 -2.62 -4.51
C THR A 136 -18.38 -2.27 -5.78
N VAL A 137 -18.80 -1.02 -5.92
CA VAL A 137 -19.45 -0.50 -7.11
C VAL A 137 -18.48 0.30 -7.95
N VAL A 138 -18.27 -0.14 -9.18
CA VAL A 138 -17.43 0.52 -10.18
C VAL A 138 -18.29 1.10 -11.28
N CYS A 139 -18.13 2.37 -11.60
CA CYS A 139 -18.79 2.99 -12.74
C CYS A 139 -17.76 3.61 -13.67
N ARG A 140 -17.85 3.27 -14.96
CA ARG A 140 -17.02 3.86 -16.01
C ARG A 140 -17.87 4.51 -17.08
N ARG A 141 -17.63 5.80 -17.34
CA ARG A 141 -18.29 6.59 -18.38
C ARG A 141 -17.30 7.04 -19.42
N VAL A 142 -17.67 6.95 -20.70
CA VAL A 142 -16.82 7.37 -21.81
C VAL A 142 -17.61 8.30 -22.72
N GLY A 143 -17.11 9.50 -22.91
CA GLY A 143 -17.72 10.51 -23.78
C GLY A 143 -17.17 10.47 -25.22
N LEU A 144 -17.85 11.13 -26.16
CA LEU A 144 -17.47 11.22 -27.59
C LEU A 144 -16.06 11.80 -27.80
N ASN A 145 -15.54 12.59 -26.85
CA ASN A 145 -14.17 13.11 -26.88
C ASN A 145 -13.10 12.08 -26.49
N GLY A 146 -13.49 10.82 -26.27
CA GLY A 146 -12.62 9.73 -25.83
C GLY A 146 -12.17 9.81 -24.37
N ARG A 147 -12.62 10.81 -23.61
CA ARG A 147 -12.31 10.89 -22.18
C ARG A 147 -13.10 9.86 -21.39
N SER A 148 -12.38 9.13 -20.57
CA SER A 148 -12.95 8.14 -19.65
C SER A 148 -12.95 8.68 -18.23
N ARG A 149 -14.06 8.54 -17.52
CA ARG A 149 -14.21 8.86 -16.11
C ARG A 149 -14.55 7.57 -15.37
N VAL A 150 -13.78 7.26 -14.35
CA VAL A 150 -13.98 6.09 -13.49
C VAL A 150 -14.34 6.55 -12.09
N THR A 151 -15.28 5.88 -11.47
CA THR A 151 -15.57 6.01 -10.03
C THR A 151 -15.62 4.62 -9.39
N ILE A 152 -15.06 4.50 -8.20
CA ILE A 152 -15.12 3.31 -7.36
C ILE A 152 -15.77 3.75 -6.05
N ASP A 153 -16.90 3.13 -5.70
CA ASP A 153 -17.74 3.48 -4.53
C ASP A 153 -18.06 4.99 -4.47
N GLY A 154 -18.34 5.57 -5.65
CA GLY A 154 -18.66 6.98 -5.80
C GLY A 154 -17.45 7.93 -5.81
N SER A 155 -16.26 7.46 -5.45
CA SER A 155 -15.03 8.24 -5.46
C SER A 155 -14.35 8.20 -6.84
N LEU A 156 -13.73 9.33 -7.25
CA LEU A 156 -12.99 9.38 -8.52
C LEU A 156 -11.73 8.52 -8.44
N ALA A 157 -11.53 7.66 -9.45
CA ALA A 157 -10.39 6.78 -9.57
C ALA A 157 -9.75 6.87 -10.96
N GLY A 158 -8.50 6.41 -11.08
CA GLY A 158 -7.80 6.24 -12.36
C GLY A 158 -8.15 4.92 -13.03
N VAL A 159 -7.95 4.83 -14.35
CA VAL A 159 -8.08 3.56 -15.08
C VAL A 159 -7.05 2.53 -14.62
N LYS A 160 -5.89 2.98 -14.13
CA LYS A 160 -4.86 2.09 -13.56
C LYS A 160 -5.32 1.47 -12.23
N ASP A 161 -5.98 2.26 -11.37
CA ASP A 161 -6.51 1.78 -10.10
C ASP A 161 -7.63 0.76 -10.32
N LEU A 162 -8.47 1.01 -11.33
CA LEU A 162 -9.50 0.07 -11.79
C LEU A 162 -8.89 -1.26 -12.25
N ALA A 163 -7.84 -1.21 -13.07
CA ALA A 163 -7.17 -2.40 -13.57
C ALA A 163 -6.44 -3.18 -12.46
N ALA A 164 -5.84 -2.49 -11.50
CA ALA A 164 -5.15 -3.11 -10.37
C ALA A 164 -6.10 -3.72 -9.34
N GLY A 165 -7.29 -3.12 -9.15
CA GLY A 165 -8.33 -3.62 -8.25
C GLY A 165 -9.21 -4.66 -8.92
N VAL A 166 -10.37 -4.22 -9.43
CA VAL A 166 -11.38 -5.10 -10.04
C VAL A 166 -10.85 -5.84 -11.27
N GLY A 167 -9.99 -5.19 -12.08
CA GLY A 167 -9.40 -5.83 -13.26
C GLY A 167 -8.55 -7.06 -12.95
N ALA A 168 -7.98 -7.13 -11.76
CA ALA A 168 -7.19 -8.29 -11.33
C ALA A 168 -8.06 -9.51 -10.96
N SER A 169 -9.37 -9.34 -10.66
CA SER A 169 -10.28 -10.42 -10.30
C SER A 169 -11.00 -11.06 -11.49
N ILE A 170 -10.87 -10.49 -12.69
CA ILE A 170 -11.51 -10.99 -13.91
C ILE A 170 -10.44 -11.29 -14.97
N ASP A 171 -10.47 -12.48 -15.55
CA ASP A 171 -9.63 -12.85 -16.69
C ASP A 171 -10.48 -13.06 -17.95
N LEU A 172 -10.11 -12.37 -19.01
CA LEU A 172 -10.77 -12.44 -20.31
C LEU A 172 -10.02 -13.44 -21.21
N CYS A 173 -10.60 -14.60 -21.44
CA CYS A 173 -10.02 -15.69 -22.19
C CYS A 173 -10.51 -15.69 -23.65
N GLY A 174 -10.12 -14.69 -24.45
CA GLY A 174 -10.49 -14.54 -25.87
C GLY A 174 -9.28 -14.51 -26.80
N GLN A 175 -9.54 -14.46 -28.15
CA GLN A 175 -8.53 -14.63 -29.21
C GLN A 175 -7.30 -13.68 -29.17
N HIS A 176 -7.35 -12.57 -28.38
CA HIS A 176 -6.26 -11.59 -28.25
C HIS A 176 -5.99 -11.15 -26.80
N GLU A 177 -6.51 -11.86 -25.80
CA GLU A 177 -6.65 -11.34 -24.44
C GLU A 177 -5.91 -12.15 -23.36
N HIS A 178 -5.24 -13.24 -23.70
CA HIS A 178 -4.48 -14.08 -22.76
C HIS A 178 -3.20 -13.42 -22.21
N GLN A 179 -3.19 -12.09 -22.02
CA GLN A 179 -1.96 -11.34 -21.73
C GLN A 179 -1.31 -11.76 -20.42
N GLN A 180 -2.07 -12.13 -19.40
CA GLN A 180 -1.50 -12.51 -18.11
C GLN A 180 -0.80 -13.87 -18.16
N LEU A 181 -1.46 -14.92 -18.66
CA LEU A 181 -0.86 -16.26 -18.77
C LEU A 181 0.26 -16.37 -19.82
N LEU A 182 0.41 -15.38 -20.71
CA LEU A 182 1.55 -15.29 -21.61
C LEU A 182 2.77 -14.62 -20.97
N ASN A 183 2.61 -14.02 -19.79
CA ASN A 183 3.70 -13.38 -19.07
C ASN A 183 4.49 -14.42 -18.25
N ALA A 184 5.79 -14.57 -18.50
CA ALA A 184 6.64 -15.53 -17.81
C ALA A 184 6.70 -15.33 -16.28
N ALA A 185 6.65 -14.08 -15.80
CA ALA A 185 6.62 -13.80 -14.35
C ALA A 185 5.31 -14.28 -13.71
N TYR A 186 4.19 -14.14 -14.41
CA TYR A 186 2.90 -14.65 -13.95
C TYR A 186 2.84 -16.18 -14.01
N GLN A 187 3.35 -16.79 -15.07
CA GLN A 187 3.48 -18.27 -15.19
C GLN A 187 4.26 -18.83 -14.00
N ARG A 188 5.41 -18.23 -13.66
CA ARG A 188 6.21 -18.62 -12.51
C ARG A 188 5.43 -18.49 -11.20
N LYS A 189 4.76 -17.34 -10.97
CA LYS A 189 3.95 -17.12 -9.76
C LYS A 189 2.91 -18.23 -9.57
N LEU A 190 2.17 -18.55 -10.63
CA LEU A 190 1.14 -19.60 -10.59
C LEU A 190 1.74 -21.00 -10.41
N PHE A 191 2.84 -21.28 -11.08
CA PHE A 191 3.56 -22.57 -10.93
C PHE A 191 4.07 -22.76 -9.49
N ASP A 192 4.71 -21.73 -8.92
CA ASP A 192 5.22 -21.76 -7.56
C ASP A 192 4.07 -21.98 -6.55
N ARG A 193 2.92 -21.35 -6.74
CA ARG A 193 1.72 -21.55 -5.91
C ARG A 193 1.14 -22.95 -6.07
N TRP A 194 1.09 -23.48 -7.30
CA TRP A 194 0.61 -24.84 -7.54
C TRP A 194 1.52 -25.88 -6.91
N GLY A 195 2.82 -25.64 -6.88
CA GLY A 195 3.80 -26.47 -6.18
C GLY A 195 3.63 -26.47 -4.65
N ALA A 196 2.80 -25.56 -4.14
CA ALA A 196 2.39 -25.45 -2.73
C ALA A 196 3.58 -25.54 -1.74
N SER A 197 3.44 -26.33 -0.68
CA SER A 197 4.44 -26.42 0.39
C SER A 197 5.84 -26.85 -0.07
N SER A 198 5.96 -27.55 -1.20
CA SER A 198 7.27 -27.97 -1.73
C SER A 198 8.11 -26.79 -2.21
N ILE A 199 7.47 -25.83 -2.90
CA ILE A 199 8.16 -24.65 -3.46
C ILE A 199 8.12 -23.49 -2.48
N SER A 200 7.00 -23.22 -1.79
CA SER A 200 6.85 -22.03 -0.95
C SER A 200 7.92 -21.95 0.13
N SER A 201 8.17 -23.04 0.86
CA SER A 201 9.19 -23.06 1.91
C SER A 201 10.64 -22.91 1.39
N ALA A 202 10.90 -23.36 0.17
CA ALA A 202 12.19 -23.14 -0.49
C ALA A 202 12.33 -21.71 -0.99
N LEU A 203 11.25 -21.13 -1.55
CA LEU A 203 11.19 -19.75 -2.02
C LEU A 203 11.36 -18.76 -0.87
N GLU A 204 10.68 -18.96 0.26
CA GLU A 204 10.81 -18.11 1.46
C GLU A 204 12.26 -18.09 1.95
N ARG A 205 12.89 -19.25 2.09
CA ARG A 205 14.31 -19.36 2.48
C ARG A 205 15.24 -18.69 1.47
N TYR A 206 14.94 -18.83 0.19
CA TYR A 206 15.71 -18.16 -0.86
C TYR A 206 15.56 -16.63 -0.77
N GLN A 207 14.34 -16.12 -0.57
CA GLN A 207 14.07 -14.69 -0.43
C GLN A 207 14.78 -14.10 0.78
N GLU A 208 14.75 -14.77 1.93
CA GLU A 208 15.46 -14.35 3.13
C GLU A 208 16.98 -14.31 2.89
N ALA A 209 17.52 -15.34 2.25
CA ALA A 209 18.95 -15.39 1.90
C ALA A 209 19.33 -14.32 0.86
N PHE A 210 18.46 -14.04 -0.11
CA PHE A 210 18.65 -13.01 -1.13
C PHE A 210 18.69 -11.61 -0.52
N ASP A 211 17.70 -11.29 0.35
CA ASP A 211 17.63 -10.00 1.04
C ASP A 211 18.83 -9.83 1.99
N THR A 212 19.24 -10.89 2.68
CA THR A 212 20.43 -10.89 3.55
C THR A 212 21.72 -10.64 2.76
N CYS A 213 21.89 -11.32 1.63
CA CYS A 213 23.03 -11.14 0.75
C CYS A 213 23.08 -9.71 0.15
N ALA A 214 21.92 -9.18 -0.26
CA ALA A 214 21.81 -7.81 -0.76
C ALA A 214 22.16 -6.78 0.31
N ALA A 215 21.72 -6.97 1.55
CA ALA A 215 22.06 -6.11 2.68
C ALA A 215 23.57 -6.17 3.00
N ALA A 216 24.15 -7.37 3.03
CA ALA A 216 25.58 -7.55 3.27
C ALA A 216 26.44 -6.90 2.16
N GLN A 217 26.03 -7.03 0.90
CA GLN A 217 26.69 -6.38 -0.23
C GLN A 217 26.61 -4.84 -0.11
N ALA A 218 25.43 -4.30 0.23
CA ALA A 218 25.25 -2.86 0.42
C ALA A 218 26.12 -2.32 1.56
N GLU A 219 26.30 -3.09 2.65
CA GLU A 219 27.17 -2.70 3.76
C GLU A 219 28.64 -2.68 3.36
N VAL A 220 29.12 -3.66 2.59
CA VAL A 220 30.47 -3.64 2.03
C VAL A 220 30.68 -2.40 1.15
N GLU A 221 29.74 -2.08 0.28
CA GLU A 221 29.82 -0.89 -0.57
C GLU A 221 29.80 0.41 0.24
N ARG A 222 28.98 0.47 1.29
CA ARG A 222 28.91 1.62 2.20
C ARG A 222 30.27 1.85 2.90
N LEU A 223 30.87 0.79 3.45
CA LEU A 223 32.15 0.85 4.13
C LEU A 223 33.30 1.17 3.15
N GLN A 224 33.26 0.64 1.93
CA GLN A 224 34.22 0.98 0.89
C GLN A 224 34.17 2.46 0.51
N LYS A 225 32.96 3.01 0.30
CA LYS A 225 32.75 4.43 0.03
C LYS A 225 33.23 5.31 1.20
N LEU A 226 32.95 4.88 2.44
CA LEU A 226 33.43 5.58 3.64
C LEU A 226 34.98 5.60 3.69
N ARG A 227 35.62 4.49 3.37
CA ARG A 227 37.07 4.36 3.31
C ARG A 227 37.70 5.21 2.19
N GLU A 228 37.01 5.30 1.03
CA GLU A 228 37.42 6.09 -0.13
C GLU A 228 37.03 7.56 0.00
N ALA A 229 36.14 7.89 0.95
CA ALA A 229 35.76 9.27 1.22
C ALA A 229 36.96 10.11 1.57
N ASP A 230 37.01 11.27 0.95
CA ASP A 230 38.11 12.21 0.93
C ASP A 230 38.66 12.44 2.34
N SER A 231 39.99 12.36 2.51
CA SER A 231 40.70 12.65 3.76
C SER A 231 40.28 14.00 4.36
N VAL A 232 39.85 14.94 3.53
CA VAL A 232 39.31 16.24 3.93
C VAL A 232 38.07 16.14 4.82
N ALA A 233 37.15 15.19 4.56
CA ALA A 233 35.98 15.02 5.40
C ALA A 233 36.33 14.48 6.79
N LEU A 234 37.28 13.53 6.85
CA LEU A 234 37.82 13.00 8.11
C LEU A 234 38.58 14.05 8.88
N ASP A 235 39.47 14.77 8.21
CA ASP A 235 40.24 15.86 8.84
C ASP A 235 39.33 16.95 9.37
N ARG A 236 38.27 17.28 8.64
CA ARG A 236 37.23 18.21 9.11
C ARG A 236 36.50 17.68 10.33
N ALA A 237 36.11 16.40 10.33
CA ALA A 237 35.42 15.77 11.48
C ALA A 237 36.35 15.75 12.72
N ARG A 238 37.61 15.38 12.55
CA ARG A 238 38.64 15.41 13.63
C ARG A 238 38.82 16.83 14.17
N PHE A 239 38.97 17.80 13.30
CA PHE A 239 39.07 19.21 13.70
C PHE A 239 37.79 19.66 14.44
N THR A 240 36.62 19.34 13.93
CA THR A 240 35.35 19.69 14.57
C THR A 240 35.22 19.06 15.96
N ALA A 241 35.52 17.76 16.07
CA ALA A 241 35.47 17.06 17.35
C ALA A 241 36.50 17.64 18.35
N GLU A 242 37.73 17.94 17.90
CA GLU A 242 38.77 18.54 18.73
C GLU A 242 38.38 19.93 19.24
N GLN A 243 37.82 20.78 18.37
CA GLN A 243 37.40 22.13 18.74
C GLN A 243 36.24 22.13 19.74
N ILE A 244 35.25 21.23 19.56
CA ILE A 244 34.14 21.12 20.51
C ILE A 244 34.62 20.50 21.83
N ALA A 245 35.45 19.44 21.78
CA ALA A 245 36.01 18.78 22.94
C ALA A 245 36.90 19.71 23.77
N ALA A 246 37.68 20.62 23.11
CA ALA A 246 38.49 21.60 23.80
C ALA A 246 37.69 22.58 24.65
N VAL A 247 36.44 22.84 24.30
CA VAL A 247 35.52 23.67 25.07
C VAL A 247 34.82 22.85 26.16
N ASP A 248 34.65 21.53 25.95
CA ASP A 248 33.98 20.58 26.85
C ASP A 248 32.61 21.09 27.31
N PRO A 249 31.67 21.36 26.40
CA PRO A 249 30.33 21.85 26.75
C PRO A 249 29.53 20.79 27.50
N GLN A 250 28.80 21.22 28.53
CA GLN A 250 27.93 20.34 29.29
C GLN A 250 26.46 20.56 28.88
N PRO A 251 25.60 19.49 28.90
CA PRO A 251 24.19 19.64 28.61
C PRO A 251 23.50 20.63 29.58
N GLY A 252 22.78 21.61 29.03
CA GLY A 252 22.04 22.62 29.80
C GLY A 252 22.94 23.74 30.41
N GLU A 253 24.27 23.69 30.20
CA GLU A 253 25.20 24.69 30.74
C GLU A 253 24.98 26.08 30.15
N TYR A 254 24.74 26.16 28.87
CA TYR A 254 24.48 27.42 28.17
C TYR A 254 23.23 28.12 28.68
N GLU A 255 22.16 27.40 28.83
CA GLU A 255 20.89 27.91 29.35
C GLU A 255 20.99 28.33 30.79
N ALA A 256 21.73 27.57 31.60
CA ALA A 256 22.02 27.90 33.00
C ALA A 256 22.81 29.20 33.10
N LEU A 257 23.91 29.34 32.30
CA LEU A 257 24.70 30.56 32.28
C LEU A 257 23.89 31.78 31.83
N LEU A 258 23.01 31.63 30.84
CA LEU A 258 22.12 32.73 30.40
C LEU A 258 21.12 33.15 31.49
N GLN A 259 20.67 32.24 32.35
CA GLN A 259 19.80 32.55 33.48
C GLN A 259 20.58 33.18 34.63
N GLU A 260 21.78 32.74 34.90
CA GLU A 260 22.60 33.21 36.02
C GLU A 260 23.27 34.55 35.72
N LEU A 261 23.77 34.78 34.50
CA LEU A 261 24.56 35.97 34.16
C LEU A 261 23.90 37.31 34.50
N PRO A 262 22.58 37.52 34.22
CA PRO A 262 21.90 38.76 34.58
C PRO A 262 21.93 39.05 36.09
N PHE A 263 21.96 38.00 36.93
CA PHE A 263 22.08 38.16 38.37
C PHE A 263 23.48 38.70 38.75
N TYR A 264 24.52 38.09 38.18
CA TYR A 264 25.91 38.53 38.48
C TYR A 264 26.18 39.92 37.92
N GLU A 265 25.69 40.25 36.70
CA GLU A 265 25.83 41.60 36.12
C GLU A 265 25.14 42.68 36.94
N ASN A 266 24.01 42.34 37.58
CA ASN A 266 23.29 43.27 38.44
C ASN A 266 23.76 43.22 39.88
N ALA A 267 24.49 42.18 40.30
CA ALA A 267 24.89 41.97 41.70
C ALA A 267 25.79 43.13 42.22
N GLU A 268 26.69 43.65 41.38
CA GLU A 268 27.50 44.80 41.72
C GLU A 268 26.63 46.04 41.98
N MET A 269 25.68 46.33 41.08
CA MET A 269 24.73 47.44 41.25
C MET A 269 23.84 47.22 42.49
N LEU A 270 23.31 46.00 42.67
CA LEU A 270 22.49 45.66 43.80
C LEU A 270 23.26 45.79 45.13
N ALA A 271 24.51 45.33 45.18
CA ALA A 271 25.38 45.46 46.33
C ALA A 271 25.70 46.94 46.63
N GLY A 272 25.98 47.74 45.57
CA GLY A 272 26.25 49.18 45.66
C GLY A 272 25.04 49.94 46.18
N GLU A 273 23.88 49.77 45.57
CA GLU A 273 22.65 50.46 45.97
C GLU A 273 22.16 50.01 47.35
N THR A 274 22.26 48.71 47.65
CA THR A 274 21.92 48.19 48.98
C THR A 274 22.83 48.78 50.07
N ARG A 275 24.14 48.86 49.80
CA ARG A 275 25.12 49.51 50.70
C ARG A 275 24.80 50.97 50.87
N SER A 276 24.50 51.68 49.81
CA SER A 276 24.14 53.10 49.85
C SER A 276 22.86 53.30 50.70
N ALA A 277 21.82 52.52 50.45
CA ALA A 277 20.59 52.58 51.23
C ALA A 277 20.82 52.29 52.73
N TYR A 278 21.60 51.24 53.04
CA TYR A 278 22.00 50.89 54.39
C TYR A 278 22.74 52.04 55.08
N GLN A 279 23.73 52.63 54.41
CA GLN A 279 24.50 53.75 54.91
C GLN A 279 23.63 54.98 55.20
N VAL A 280 22.72 55.32 54.30
CA VAL A 280 21.78 56.42 54.53
C VAL A 280 20.91 56.23 55.77
N LEU A 281 20.54 54.98 56.08
CA LEU A 281 19.78 54.67 57.26
C LEU A 281 20.61 54.68 58.55
N THR A 282 21.80 54.06 58.52
CA THR A 282 22.54 53.67 59.75
C THR A 282 23.82 54.44 60.02
N ALA A 283 24.37 55.19 59.02
CA ALA A 283 25.62 55.96 59.21
C ALA A 283 25.46 57.08 60.24
N GLU A 284 26.57 57.62 60.72
CA GLU A 284 26.64 58.81 61.56
C GLU A 284 25.98 60.00 60.83
N GLY A 285 24.97 60.59 61.45
CA GLY A 285 24.11 61.59 60.81
C GLY A 285 22.97 61.01 59.94
N GLY A 286 22.82 59.68 59.92
CA GLY A 286 21.79 58.97 59.14
C GLY A 286 20.36 59.13 59.68
N VAL A 287 19.41 58.49 58.98
CA VAL A 287 17.99 58.64 59.26
C VAL A 287 17.64 58.16 60.68
N LEU A 288 18.21 57.02 61.12
CA LEU A 288 17.95 56.45 62.43
C LEU A 288 18.43 57.37 63.55
N GLU A 289 19.63 57.98 63.44
CA GLU A 289 20.13 58.94 64.42
C GLU A 289 19.23 60.20 64.45
N LYS A 290 18.82 60.73 63.33
CA LYS A 290 17.93 61.90 63.24
C LYS A 290 16.53 61.60 63.78
N LEU A 291 16.04 60.41 63.61
CA LEU A 291 14.79 59.99 64.26
C LEU A 291 14.91 59.84 65.79
N GLN A 292 16.08 59.36 66.21
CA GLN A 292 16.37 59.25 67.64
C GLN A 292 16.47 60.66 68.29
N ASP A 293 17.11 61.62 67.62
CA ASP A 293 17.17 63.03 68.07
C ASP A 293 15.77 63.66 68.15
N ALA A 294 14.95 63.39 67.08
CA ALA A 294 13.55 63.82 67.06
C ALA A 294 12.74 63.16 68.15
N GLN A 295 12.95 61.87 68.45
CA GLN A 295 12.28 61.14 69.52
C GLN A 295 12.63 61.74 70.91
N VAL A 296 13.93 62.01 71.13
CA VAL A 296 14.35 62.69 72.40
C VAL A 296 13.68 64.04 72.59
N SER A 297 13.50 64.79 71.54
CA SER A 297 12.84 66.08 71.54
C SER A 297 11.33 65.99 71.84
N ILE A 298 10.65 65.02 71.15
CA ILE A 298 9.22 64.76 71.35
C ILE A 298 8.93 64.16 72.74
N ASP A 299 9.81 63.31 73.29
CA ASP A 299 9.70 62.74 74.64
C ASP A 299 9.71 63.85 75.70
N LYS A 300 10.55 64.87 75.52
CA LYS A 300 10.56 66.04 76.38
C LYS A 300 9.27 66.83 76.33
N ILE A 301 8.65 67.00 75.16
CA ILE A 301 7.38 67.70 75.01
C ILE A 301 6.24 66.85 75.55
N ALA A 302 6.18 65.55 75.28
CA ALA A 302 5.16 64.61 75.80
C ALA A 302 5.15 64.50 77.36
N GLY A 303 6.34 64.67 78.01
CA GLY A 303 6.47 64.75 79.44
C GLY A 303 5.79 65.97 80.10
N VAL A 304 5.43 66.98 79.30
CA VAL A 304 4.77 68.23 79.75
C VAL A 304 3.36 68.37 79.21
N ASP A 305 3.11 67.97 77.93
CA ASP A 305 1.80 68.06 77.28
C ASP A 305 1.45 66.74 76.57
N GLY A 306 0.43 66.06 77.05
CA GLY A 306 -0.04 64.76 76.51
C GLY A 306 -0.67 64.85 75.08
N ALA A 307 -0.84 66.05 74.55
CA ALA A 307 -1.40 66.23 73.19
C ALA A 307 -0.53 65.66 72.09
N VAL A 308 0.75 65.37 72.39
CA VAL A 308 1.72 64.82 71.37
C VAL A 308 2.06 63.35 71.59
N GLU A 309 1.32 62.60 72.46
CA GLU A 309 1.56 61.17 72.72
C GLU A 309 1.41 60.34 71.39
N ALA A 310 0.42 60.71 70.57
CA ALA A 310 0.23 60.04 69.27
C ALA A 310 1.45 60.21 68.33
N GLN A 311 2.04 61.40 68.33
CA GLN A 311 3.27 61.71 67.56
C GLN A 311 4.50 61.01 68.09
N GLN A 312 4.62 60.92 69.42
CA GLN A 312 5.67 60.17 70.12
C GLN A 312 5.66 58.70 69.76
N LYS A 313 4.45 58.08 69.80
CA LYS A 313 4.27 56.70 69.40
C LYS A 313 4.62 56.48 67.95
N ALA A 314 4.16 57.36 67.02
CA ALA A 314 4.41 57.27 65.61
C ALA A 314 5.89 57.39 65.30
N VAL A 315 6.68 58.28 65.90
CA VAL A 315 8.11 58.39 65.71
C VAL A 315 8.88 57.17 66.23
N ARG A 316 8.45 56.62 67.33
CA ARG A 316 9.03 55.40 67.88
C ARG A 316 8.77 54.20 66.97
N GLU A 317 7.54 54.06 66.50
CA GLU A 317 7.17 53.00 65.55
C GLU A 317 7.96 53.15 64.26
N ALA A 318 8.13 54.36 63.74
CA ALA A 318 8.94 54.65 62.56
C ALA A 318 10.43 54.28 62.77
N TYR A 319 10.99 54.57 63.93
CA TYR A 319 12.36 54.18 64.25
C TYR A 319 12.55 52.67 64.20
N PHE A 320 11.72 51.88 64.86
CA PHE A 320 11.84 50.42 64.84
C PHE A 320 11.61 49.85 63.47
N LEU A 321 10.69 50.42 62.69
CA LEU A 321 10.38 49.95 61.35
C LEU A 321 11.60 50.19 60.42
N LEU A 322 12.28 51.33 60.54
CA LEU A 322 13.48 51.62 59.78
C LEU A 322 14.74 50.88 60.25
N GLU A 323 14.81 50.57 61.57
CA GLU A 323 15.84 49.69 62.12
C GLU A 323 15.72 48.28 61.57
N ASP A 324 14.46 47.72 61.50
CA ASP A 324 14.21 46.42 60.88
C ASP A 324 14.56 46.41 59.41
N VAL A 325 14.22 47.45 58.63
CA VAL A 325 14.63 47.63 57.24
C VAL A 325 16.16 47.65 57.11
N GLY A 326 16.86 48.35 58.05
CA GLY A 326 18.31 48.34 58.08
C GLY A 326 18.89 46.95 58.26
N HIS A 327 18.33 46.18 59.20
CA HIS A 327 18.74 44.78 59.43
C HIS A 327 18.45 43.86 58.21
N GLU A 328 17.33 44.08 57.55
CA GLU A 328 16.99 43.32 56.34
C GLU A 328 17.94 43.68 55.19
N LEU A 329 18.28 44.97 54.97
CA LEU A 329 19.26 45.38 53.96
C LEU A 329 20.65 44.83 54.25
N ALA A 330 21.08 44.81 55.56
CA ALA A 330 22.35 44.19 55.93
C ALA A 330 22.39 42.69 55.65
N ARG A 331 21.30 41.97 55.92
CA ARG A 331 21.17 40.54 55.56
C ARG A 331 21.15 40.31 54.08
N TYR A 332 20.41 41.15 53.33
CA TYR A 332 20.38 41.09 51.89
C TYR A 332 21.74 41.38 51.28
N GLN A 333 22.46 42.41 51.75
CA GLN A 333 23.83 42.70 51.32
C GLN A 333 24.81 41.55 51.59
N ALA A 334 24.69 40.89 52.73
CA ALA A 334 25.50 39.71 53.06
C ALA A 334 25.16 38.48 52.24
N SER A 335 23.95 38.42 51.63
CA SER A 335 23.52 37.34 50.74
C SER A 335 23.95 37.57 49.27
N ILE A 336 24.36 38.80 48.92
CA ILE A 336 24.91 39.10 47.60
C ILE A 336 26.39 38.72 47.64
N ASP A 337 26.67 37.47 47.25
CA ASP A 337 28.05 37.01 47.03
C ASP A 337 28.45 37.44 45.60
N PHE A 338 29.20 38.54 45.52
CA PHE A 338 29.70 39.09 44.25
C PHE A 338 31.21 39.03 44.23
N SER A 339 31.69 38.33 43.20
CA SER A 339 33.09 38.32 42.87
C SER A 339 33.24 38.73 41.39
N GLU A 340 34.00 39.78 41.12
CA GLU A 340 34.32 40.26 39.79
C GLU A 340 35.01 39.15 38.96
N ASP A 341 35.87 38.37 39.60
CA ASP A 341 36.55 37.22 39.00
C ASP A 341 35.54 36.14 38.58
N GLU A 342 34.49 35.89 39.34
CA GLU A 342 33.44 34.93 38.99
C GLU A 342 32.59 35.38 37.80
N LEU A 343 32.29 36.66 37.71
CA LEU A 343 31.57 37.21 36.56
C LEU A 343 32.41 37.08 35.29
N GLU A 344 33.71 37.41 35.33
CA GLU A 344 34.62 37.30 34.21
C GLU A 344 34.76 35.84 33.74
N VAL A 345 34.87 34.89 34.68
CA VAL A 345 34.92 33.45 34.37
C VAL A 345 33.65 33.00 33.64
N ARG A 346 32.44 33.41 34.12
CA ARG A 346 31.16 33.04 33.49
C ARG A 346 30.98 33.67 32.11
N GLN A 347 31.35 34.93 31.95
CA GLN A 347 31.32 35.62 30.64
C GLN A 347 32.29 34.98 29.64
N THR A 348 33.50 34.63 30.09
CA THR A 348 34.48 33.92 29.26
C THR A 348 33.94 32.56 28.85
N ARG A 349 33.33 31.82 29.78
CA ARG A 349 32.72 30.52 29.50
C ARG A 349 31.58 30.64 28.53
N LEU A 350 30.67 31.58 28.73
CA LEU A 350 29.56 31.85 27.79
C LEU A 350 30.07 32.20 26.39
N SER A 351 31.10 33.05 26.32
CA SER A 351 31.74 33.43 25.06
C SER A 351 32.33 32.21 24.32
N ALA A 352 32.93 31.28 25.06
CA ALA A 352 33.47 30.04 24.49
C ALA A 352 32.35 29.16 23.92
N LEU A 353 31.23 28.99 24.68
CA LEU A 353 30.07 28.25 24.21
C LEU A 353 29.41 28.89 22.97
N GLN A 354 29.26 30.22 22.97
CA GLN A 354 28.79 30.96 21.80
C GLN A 354 29.75 30.85 20.61
N GLY A 355 31.03 30.70 20.87
CA GLY A 355 32.06 30.48 19.86
C GLY A 355 31.81 29.19 19.08
N ILE A 356 31.59 28.09 19.79
CA ILE A 356 31.30 26.80 19.17
C ILE A 356 29.90 26.77 18.52
N MET A 357 28.91 27.44 19.10
CA MET A 357 27.57 27.57 18.47
C MET A 357 27.63 28.29 17.12
N ARG A 358 28.41 29.35 16.98
CA ARG A 358 28.59 30.06 15.70
C ARG A 358 29.25 29.19 14.63
N GLY A 359 30.06 28.23 15.04
CA GLY A 359 30.82 27.37 14.12
C GLY A 359 30.10 26.09 13.77
N TYR A 360 29.30 25.53 14.68
CA TYR A 360 28.84 24.12 14.62
C TYR A 360 27.37 23.91 14.78
N GLY A 361 26.57 24.95 15.13
CA GLY A 361 25.11 24.87 15.19
C GLY A 361 24.52 26.04 15.98
N PRO A 362 23.32 26.56 15.59
CA PRO A 362 22.68 27.70 16.25
C PRO A 362 22.18 27.40 17.68
N THR A 363 22.10 26.12 18.07
CA THR A 363 21.75 25.68 19.43
C THR A 363 22.81 24.73 19.99
N MET A 364 22.85 24.57 21.33
CA MET A 364 23.73 23.59 21.94
C MET A 364 23.40 22.17 21.56
N ASP A 365 22.12 21.85 21.37
CA ASP A 365 21.68 20.53 20.90
C ASP A 365 22.26 20.21 19.51
N GLU A 366 22.27 21.18 18.60
CA GLU A 366 22.88 21.02 17.27
C GLU A 366 24.40 20.91 17.34
N VAL A 367 25.05 21.59 18.27
CA VAL A 367 26.51 21.42 18.54
C VAL A 367 26.79 20.00 19.02
N PHE A 368 25.98 19.48 19.97
CA PHE A 368 26.10 18.09 20.42
C PHE A 368 25.81 17.07 19.31
N ALA A 369 24.81 17.33 18.48
CA ALA A 369 24.53 16.50 17.30
C ALA A 369 25.71 16.49 16.33
N THR A 370 26.26 17.67 16.00
CA THR A 370 27.45 17.81 15.13
C THR A 370 28.67 17.11 15.73
N PHE A 371 28.87 17.21 17.05
CA PHE A 371 29.93 16.50 17.77
C PHE A 371 29.76 14.99 17.73
N ALA A 372 28.54 14.51 17.93
CA ALA A 372 28.20 13.09 17.84
C ALA A 372 28.42 12.55 16.42
N GLU A 373 27.97 13.28 15.39
CA GLU A 373 28.19 12.93 13.98
C GLU A 373 29.68 12.89 13.64
N ALA A 374 30.45 13.90 14.08
CA ALA A 374 31.88 13.93 13.86
C ALA A 374 32.59 12.73 14.52
N ASN A 375 32.26 12.43 15.78
CA ASN A 375 32.83 11.28 16.48
C ASN A 375 32.38 9.94 15.86
N GLN A 376 31.15 9.83 15.41
CA GLN A 376 30.66 8.66 14.71
C GLN A 376 31.41 8.44 13.38
N LEU A 377 31.67 9.52 12.64
CA LEU A 377 32.45 9.45 11.41
C LEU A 377 33.89 9.01 11.69
N ILE A 378 34.54 9.58 12.70
CA ILE A 378 35.90 9.22 13.13
C ILE A 378 35.96 7.75 13.57
N ALA A 379 35.04 7.33 14.46
CA ALA A 379 34.98 5.96 14.93
C ALA A 379 34.73 4.95 13.79
N SER A 380 33.85 5.32 12.84
CA SER A 380 33.60 4.53 11.65
C SER A 380 34.82 4.38 10.75
N TYR A 381 35.66 5.40 10.72
CA TYR A 381 36.87 5.42 9.90
C TYR A 381 38.03 4.67 10.57
N ASP A 382 38.22 4.86 11.88
CA ASP A 382 39.31 4.23 12.64
C ASP A 382 39.13 2.70 12.75
N SER A 383 37.87 2.22 12.74
CA SER A 383 37.53 0.78 12.69
C SER A 383 37.19 0.28 11.27
N CYS A 384 37.31 1.10 10.24
CA CYS A 384 36.82 0.81 8.89
C CYS A 384 37.45 -0.46 8.28
N ASP A 385 38.74 -0.70 8.49
CA ASP A 385 39.43 -1.88 7.92
C ASP A 385 38.99 -3.18 8.62
N GLU A 386 38.74 -3.14 9.93
CA GLU A 386 38.21 -4.28 10.68
C GLU A 386 36.75 -4.53 10.30
N LEU A 387 35.93 -3.49 10.31
CA LEU A 387 34.53 -3.56 9.89
C LEU A 387 34.37 -4.02 8.44
N LEU A 388 35.26 -3.56 7.55
CA LEU A 388 35.24 -3.98 6.15
C LEU A 388 35.62 -5.47 6.00
N ALA A 389 36.56 -5.96 6.80
CA ALA A 389 36.91 -7.39 6.81
C ALA A 389 35.73 -8.24 7.32
N GLU A 390 35.09 -7.83 8.42
CA GLU A 390 33.90 -8.49 8.96
C GLU A 390 32.72 -8.46 7.97
N ALA A 391 32.45 -7.29 7.36
CA ALA A 391 31.38 -7.17 6.37
C ALA A 391 31.65 -8.03 5.12
N LYS A 392 32.90 -8.16 4.67
CA LYS A 392 33.25 -9.06 3.56
C LYS A 392 33.04 -10.52 3.92
N GLN A 393 33.42 -10.92 5.12
CA GLN A 393 33.18 -12.27 5.59
C GLN A 393 31.66 -12.55 5.70
N ALA A 394 30.89 -11.63 6.29
CA ALA A 394 29.44 -11.75 6.38
C ALA A 394 28.78 -11.85 5.00
N ARG A 395 29.30 -11.11 4.01
CA ARG A 395 28.84 -11.18 2.61
C ARG A 395 29.15 -12.57 2.00
N GLU A 396 30.35 -13.12 2.21
CA GLU A 396 30.72 -14.44 1.72
C GLU A 396 29.81 -15.53 2.33
N GLU A 397 29.59 -15.48 3.64
CA GLU A 397 28.67 -16.39 4.33
C GLU A 397 27.21 -16.24 3.86
N ALA A 398 26.78 -15.02 3.54
CA ALA A 398 25.45 -14.76 3.00
C ALA A 398 25.33 -15.27 1.55
N GLU A 399 26.39 -15.14 0.74
CA GLU A 399 26.42 -15.67 -0.64
C GLU A 399 26.37 -17.21 -0.64
N ASP A 400 27.10 -17.88 0.23
CA ASP A 400 27.07 -19.35 0.36
C ASP A 400 25.67 -19.85 0.75
N ARG A 401 25.02 -19.12 1.69
CA ARG A 401 23.62 -19.41 2.07
C ARG A 401 22.65 -19.19 0.92
N LEU A 402 22.84 -18.10 0.17
CA LEU A 402 22.02 -17.80 -1.00
C LEU A 402 22.17 -18.87 -2.09
N VAL A 403 23.38 -19.31 -2.39
CA VAL A 403 23.63 -20.38 -3.38
C VAL A 403 22.95 -21.68 -2.93
N SER A 404 23.11 -22.06 -1.66
CA SER A 404 22.47 -23.26 -1.12
C SER A 404 20.93 -23.20 -1.17
N ALA A 405 20.36 -22.04 -0.87
CA ALA A 405 18.92 -21.81 -0.95
C ALA A 405 18.44 -21.80 -2.42
N ALA A 406 19.26 -21.28 -3.33
CA ALA A 406 19.01 -21.28 -4.77
C ALA A 406 18.92 -22.70 -5.33
N ASP A 407 19.88 -23.54 -4.99
CA ASP A 407 19.90 -24.95 -5.41
C ASP A 407 18.68 -25.72 -4.86
N ALA A 408 18.30 -25.44 -3.62
CA ALA A 408 17.11 -26.05 -3.02
C ALA A 408 15.81 -25.61 -3.73
N LEU A 409 15.69 -24.33 -4.10
CA LEU A 409 14.54 -23.82 -4.85
C LEU A 409 14.50 -24.40 -6.27
N ALA A 410 15.63 -24.46 -6.96
CA ALA A 410 15.74 -25.05 -8.29
C ALA A 410 15.32 -26.53 -8.25
N ALA A 411 15.85 -27.32 -7.33
CA ALA A 411 15.49 -28.73 -7.17
C ALA A 411 13.98 -28.93 -6.87
N ALA A 412 13.39 -28.08 -6.02
CA ALA A 412 11.96 -28.12 -5.74
C ALA A 412 11.10 -27.85 -7.00
N ARG A 413 11.50 -26.89 -7.83
CA ARG A 413 10.82 -26.61 -9.11
C ARG A 413 10.99 -27.73 -10.11
N GLU A 414 12.18 -28.32 -10.23
CA GLU A 414 12.47 -29.45 -11.12
C GLU A 414 11.65 -30.70 -10.74
N GLU A 415 11.43 -30.94 -9.44
CA GLU A 415 10.59 -32.05 -8.98
C GLU A 415 9.10 -31.82 -9.33
N VAL A 416 8.63 -30.58 -9.23
CA VAL A 416 7.22 -30.22 -9.48
C VAL A 416 6.90 -30.13 -10.97
N ALA A 417 7.83 -29.68 -11.82
CA ALA A 417 7.60 -29.41 -13.24
C ALA A 417 7.01 -30.61 -14.01
N PRO A 418 7.50 -31.85 -13.90
CA PRO A 418 6.90 -32.98 -14.62
C PRO A 418 5.48 -33.30 -14.13
N ARG A 419 5.18 -33.10 -12.85
CA ARG A 419 3.84 -33.33 -12.28
C ARG A 419 2.85 -32.32 -12.80
N PHE A 420 3.22 -31.04 -12.84
CA PHE A 420 2.39 -29.98 -13.41
C PHE A 420 2.15 -30.20 -14.90
N SER A 421 3.22 -30.49 -15.67
CA SER A 421 3.15 -30.80 -17.10
C SER A 421 2.20 -31.97 -17.38
N ALA A 422 2.29 -33.04 -16.60
CA ALA A 422 1.42 -34.20 -16.74
C ALA A 422 -0.06 -33.88 -16.40
N ALA A 423 -0.30 -33.07 -15.35
CA ALA A 423 -1.66 -32.66 -14.98
C ALA A 423 -2.33 -31.85 -16.07
N VAL A 424 -1.62 -30.84 -16.64
CA VAL A 424 -2.15 -30.02 -17.75
C VAL A 424 -2.35 -30.87 -19.01
N THR A 425 -1.38 -31.72 -19.36
CA THR A 425 -1.50 -32.63 -20.51
C THR A 425 -2.71 -33.55 -20.38
N ALA A 426 -3.01 -34.06 -19.18
CA ALA A 426 -4.19 -34.85 -18.93
C ALA A 426 -5.50 -34.07 -19.18
N GLN A 427 -5.55 -32.80 -18.80
CA GLN A 427 -6.72 -31.96 -19.10
C GLN A 427 -6.84 -31.63 -20.58
N MET A 428 -5.70 -31.39 -21.27
CA MET A 428 -5.68 -31.21 -22.73
C MET A 428 -6.22 -32.46 -23.45
N ALA A 429 -5.85 -33.65 -22.97
CA ALA A 429 -6.38 -34.90 -23.52
C ALA A 429 -7.91 -35.03 -23.31
N ARG A 430 -8.46 -34.58 -22.17
CA ARG A 430 -9.91 -34.50 -21.95
C ARG A 430 -10.59 -33.54 -22.94
N LEU A 431 -9.88 -32.50 -23.40
CA LEU A 431 -10.37 -31.54 -24.41
C LEU A 431 -10.14 -32.03 -25.85
N GLU A 432 -9.94 -33.35 -26.04
CA GLU A 432 -9.70 -33.98 -27.34
C GLU A 432 -8.45 -33.44 -28.08
N MET A 433 -7.46 -32.97 -27.33
CA MET A 433 -6.14 -32.57 -27.82
C MET A 433 -5.10 -33.69 -27.62
N GLY A 434 -5.49 -34.94 -27.80
CA GLY A 434 -4.79 -36.13 -27.32
C GLY A 434 -3.36 -36.36 -27.81
N SER A 435 -2.89 -35.63 -28.86
CA SER A 435 -1.50 -35.65 -29.33
C SER A 435 -0.66 -34.49 -28.79
N ALA A 436 -1.29 -33.51 -28.19
CA ALA A 436 -0.64 -32.32 -27.66
C ALA A 436 -0.23 -32.51 -26.19
N SER A 437 0.83 -31.85 -25.75
CA SER A 437 1.28 -31.82 -24.37
C SER A 437 1.81 -30.44 -23.97
N LEU A 438 1.87 -30.21 -22.67
CA LEU A 438 2.53 -29.05 -22.09
C LEU A 438 3.83 -29.49 -21.44
N VAL A 439 4.86 -28.68 -21.60
CA VAL A 439 6.16 -28.85 -20.94
C VAL A 439 6.48 -27.56 -20.18
N VAL A 440 6.86 -27.67 -18.92
CA VAL A 440 7.45 -26.56 -18.18
C VAL A 440 8.94 -26.57 -18.46
N GLU A 441 9.44 -25.51 -19.09
CA GLU A 441 10.87 -25.29 -19.31
C GLU A 441 11.42 -24.43 -18.17
N LEU A 442 12.44 -24.92 -17.50
CA LEU A 442 13.22 -24.22 -16.49
C LEU A 442 14.60 -23.95 -17.06
N GLN A 443 15.00 -22.71 -17.13
CA GLN A 443 16.29 -22.28 -17.66
C GLN A 443 17.05 -21.53 -16.59
N ASP A 444 18.23 -22.03 -16.21
CA ASP A 444 19.07 -21.37 -15.23
C ASP A 444 19.57 -20.02 -15.74
N LEU A 445 19.49 -19.03 -14.89
CA LEU A 445 19.95 -17.66 -15.13
C LEU A 445 21.39 -17.49 -14.64
N THR A 446 22.12 -16.58 -15.27
CA THR A 446 23.43 -16.17 -14.74
C THR A 446 23.26 -15.48 -13.38
N ARG A 447 24.33 -15.47 -12.54
CA ARG A 447 24.28 -14.90 -11.19
C ARG A 447 23.77 -13.45 -11.17
N GLU A 448 24.14 -12.65 -12.16
CA GLU A 448 23.73 -11.25 -12.29
C GLU A 448 22.25 -11.08 -12.62
N ALA A 449 21.63 -12.12 -13.16
CA ALA A 449 20.20 -12.11 -13.52
C ALA A 449 19.31 -12.73 -12.43
N TRP A 450 19.89 -13.18 -11.30
CA TRP A 450 19.12 -13.69 -10.18
C TRP A 450 18.23 -12.58 -9.61
N THR A 451 17.02 -12.97 -9.28
CA THR A 451 16.02 -12.05 -8.71
C THR A 451 15.53 -12.60 -7.38
N ARG A 452 14.83 -11.78 -6.61
CA ARG A 452 14.15 -12.22 -5.37
C ARG A 452 13.17 -13.39 -5.60
N TRP A 453 12.82 -13.67 -6.85
CA TRP A 453 11.90 -14.75 -7.23
C TRP A 453 12.60 -16.03 -7.69
N GLY A 454 13.91 -16.10 -7.60
CA GLY A 454 14.68 -17.27 -7.93
C GLY A 454 15.71 -17.07 -9.02
N THR A 455 16.34 -18.16 -9.37
CA THR A 455 17.51 -18.28 -10.24
C THR A 455 17.17 -18.84 -11.62
N GLN A 456 15.89 -19.20 -11.87
CA GLN A 456 15.44 -19.81 -13.10
C GLN A 456 14.39 -18.94 -13.80
N ALA A 457 14.50 -18.82 -15.12
CA ALA A 457 13.42 -18.43 -15.98
C ALA A 457 12.48 -19.62 -16.19
N LEU A 458 11.18 -19.37 -16.20
CA LEU A 458 10.15 -20.37 -16.39
C LEU A 458 9.28 -19.98 -17.59
N ASP A 459 9.11 -20.91 -18.51
CA ASP A 459 8.20 -20.77 -19.66
C ASP A 459 7.33 -22.04 -19.78
N TYR A 460 6.04 -21.84 -20.09
CA TYR A 460 5.16 -22.94 -20.50
C TYR A 460 5.27 -23.13 -22.02
N LEU A 461 5.71 -24.33 -22.42
CA LEU A 461 5.85 -24.69 -23.82
C LEU A 461 4.75 -25.66 -24.24
N PHE A 462 4.11 -25.34 -25.34
CA PHE A 462 3.12 -26.20 -26.00
C PHE A 462 3.79 -27.09 -27.05
N VAL A 463 3.54 -28.38 -26.98
CA VAL A 463 3.96 -29.36 -27.98
C VAL A 463 2.72 -29.84 -28.73
N PRO A 464 2.51 -29.49 -30.01
CA PRO A 464 1.27 -29.80 -30.74
C PRO A 464 1.05 -31.29 -30.99
N GLY A 465 2.12 -32.08 -30.99
CA GLY A 465 2.05 -33.53 -31.24
C GLY A 465 3.38 -34.21 -31.10
N ALA A 466 3.36 -35.53 -31.08
CA ALA A 466 4.56 -36.34 -30.95
C ALA A 466 5.57 -36.04 -32.08
N GLY A 467 6.81 -35.71 -31.70
CA GLY A 467 7.88 -35.39 -32.63
C GLY A 467 7.90 -33.96 -33.16
N LEU A 468 6.99 -33.11 -32.75
CA LEU A 468 6.99 -31.68 -33.06
C LEU A 468 7.76 -30.90 -31.97
N SER A 469 8.38 -29.78 -32.39
CA SER A 469 9.16 -28.94 -31.50
C SER A 469 8.25 -28.20 -30.50
N PRO A 470 8.65 -28.08 -29.25
CA PRO A 470 7.99 -27.21 -28.28
C PRO A 470 7.98 -25.75 -28.76
N GLN A 471 6.90 -25.04 -28.49
CA GLN A 471 6.75 -23.64 -28.86
C GLN A 471 6.10 -22.87 -27.68
N LYS A 472 6.44 -21.59 -27.54
CA LYS A 472 5.83 -20.74 -26.53
C LYS A 472 4.33 -20.61 -26.78
N LEU A 473 3.54 -20.48 -25.72
CA LEU A 473 2.08 -20.31 -25.81
C LEU A 473 1.69 -19.14 -26.73
N SER A 474 2.49 -18.06 -26.71
CA SER A 474 2.31 -16.90 -27.58
C SER A 474 2.47 -17.17 -29.07
N ALA A 475 3.12 -18.30 -29.45
CA ALA A 475 3.35 -18.68 -30.83
C ALA A 475 2.24 -19.60 -31.39
N ILE A 476 1.26 -19.99 -30.59
CA ILE A 476 0.13 -20.81 -31.05
C ILE A 476 -0.73 -19.98 -32.00
N ALA A 477 -0.84 -20.43 -33.25
CA ALA A 477 -1.53 -19.68 -34.29
C ALA A 477 -3.06 -19.80 -34.28
N SER A 478 -3.60 -20.87 -33.66
CA SER A 478 -5.03 -21.15 -33.63
C SER A 478 -5.68 -20.62 -32.36
N GLY A 479 -6.62 -19.67 -32.49
CA GLY A 479 -7.37 -19.12 -31.36
C GLY A 479 -8.08 -20.19 -30.54
N GLY A 480 -8.72 -21.16 -31.17
CA GLY A 480 -9.39 -22.26 -30.46
C GLY A 480 -8.42 -23.22 -29.75
N GLU A 481 -7.20 -23.42 -30.28
CA GLU A 481 -6.19 -24.25 -29.57
C GLU A 481 -5.65 -23.55 -28.35
N ILE A 482 -5.28 -22.27 -28.45
CA ILE A 482 -4.78 -21.52 -27.30
C ILE A 482 -5.83 -21.41 -26.21
N SER A 483 -7.10 -21.15 -26.55
CA SER A 483 -8.19 -21.09 -25.57
C SER A 483 -8.39 -22.42 -24.84
N ARG A 484 -8.27 -23.58 -25.53
CA ARG A 484 -8.34 -24.90 -24.86
C ARG A 484 -7.12 -25.19 -23.98
N VAL A 485 -5.92 -24.80 -24.41
CA VAL A 485 -4.71 -24.90 -23.56
C VAL A 485 -4.87 -24.04 -22.31
N MET A 486 -5.38 -22.82 -22.45
CA MET A 486 -5.65 -21.93 -21.34
C MET A 486 -6.71 -22.50 -20.40
N LEU A 487 -7.79 -23.07 -20.93
CA LEU A 487 -8.78 -23.78 -20.11
C LEU A 487 -8.16 -24.93 -19.33
N ALA A 488 -7.31 -25.75 -19.99
CA ALA A 488 -6.64 -26.85 -19.32
C ALA A 488 -5.72 -26.37 -18.19
N LEU A 489 -4.99 -25.26 -18.40
CA LEU A 489 -4.18 -24.60 -17.38
C LEU A 489 -5.03 -24.10 -16.22
N LYS A 490 -6.12 -23.37 -16.48
CA LYS A 490 -7.03 -22.83 -15.45
C LYS A 490 -7.65 -23.94 -14.60
N VAL A 491 -8.04 -25.07 -15.20
CA VAL A 491 -8.56 -26.23 -14.45
C VAL A 491 -7.51 -26.83 -13.52
N VAL A 492 -6.25 -26.91 -13.95
CA VAL A 492 -5.17 -27.47 -13.12
C VAL A 492 -4.75 -26.48 -12.02
N LEU A 493 -4.73 -25.21 -12.34
CA LEU A 493 -4.39 -24.16 -11.37
C LEU A 493 -5.48 -24.01 -10.29
N GLY A 494 -6.76 -24.13 -10.68
CA GLY A 494 -7.89 -24.06 -9.75
C GLY A 494 -7.79 -22.85 -8.83
N SER A 495 -7.89 -23.08 -7.51
CA SER A 495 -7.79 -22.03 -6.49
C SER A 495 -6.39 -21.41 -6.32
N CYS A 496 -5.38 -21.87 -7.07
CA CYS A 496 -4.06 -21.24 -7.07
C CYS A 496 -4.03 -19.94 -7.91
N ASP A 497 -5.05 -19.71 -8.73
CA ASP A 497 -5.22 -18.47 -9.49
C ASP A 497 -5.96 -17.42 -8.63
N ASP A 498 -5.47 -16.17 -8.62
CA ASP A 498 -6.13 -15.07 -7.89
C ASP A 498 -7.36 -14.54 -8.62
N VAL A 499 -7.72 -15.16 -9.76
CA VAL A 499 -8.82 -14.73 -10.62
C VAL A 499 -10.04 -15.59 -10.33
N ASP A 500 -11.09 -14.97 -9.85
CA ASP A 500 -12.32 -15.69 -9.47
C ASP A 500 -13.40 -15.69 -10.58
N THR A 501 -13.35 -14.73 -11.51
CA THR A 501 -14.26 -14.65 -12.66
C THR A 501 -13.52 -14.85 -13.97
N LEU A 502 -13.90 -15.88 -14.72
CA LEU A 502 -13.34 -16.19 -16.03
C LEU A 502 -14.37 -15.96 -17.14
N VAL A 503 -13.99 -15.20 -18.15
CA VAL A 503 -14.85 -14.90 -19.30
C VAL A 503 -14.27 -15.56 -20.53
N PHE A 504 -14.96 -16.52 -21.09
CA PHE A 504 -14.56 -17.25 -22.29
C PHE A 504 -15.31 -16.76 -23.52
N ASP A 505 -14.56 -16.28 -24.51
CA ASP A 505 -15.05 -15.96 -25.85
C ASP A 505 -14.43 -16.89 -26.87
N GLU A 506 -15.22 -17.35 -27.82
CA GLU A 506 -14.79 -18.21 -28.93
C GLU A 506 -14.05 -19.52 -28.53
N ILE A 507 -14.22 -19.98 -27.29
CA ILE A 507 -13.59 -21.23 -26.81
C ILE A 507 -14.03 -22.47 -27.61
N ASP A 508 -15.18 -22.36 -28.25
CA ASP A 508 -15.82 -23.38 -29.06
C ASP A 508 -15.53 -23.25 -30.59
N ALA A 509 -14.61 -22.32 -30.98
CA ALA A 509 -14.21 -22.16 -32.37
C ALA A 509 -13.57 -23.44 -32.93
N GLY A 510 -14.15 -24.00 -33.99
CA GLY A 510 -13.69 -25.23 -34.62
C GLY A 510 -13.97 -26.51 -33.84
N VAL A 511 -14.79 -26.43 -32.78
CA VAL A 511 -15.17 -27.56 -31.92
C VAL A 511 -16.53 -28.12 -32.33
N GLY A 512 -16.69 -29.44 -32.33
CA GLY A 512 -17.98 -30.11 -32.60
C GLY A 512 -18.01 -31.54 -32.08
N GLY A 513 -19.18 -32.16 -32.12
CA GLY A 513 -19.37 -33.56 -31.76
C GLY A 513 -18.87 -33.91 -30.32
N LYS A 514 -17.97 -34.87 -30.23
CA LYS A 514 -17.45 -35.36 -28.95
C LYS A 514 -16.64 -34.32 -28.19
N THR A 515 -15.89 -33.50 -28.90
CA THR A 515 -15.07 -32.43 -28.32
C THR A 515 -15.94 -31.36 -27.64
N ALA A 516 -17.16 -31.09 -28.17
CA ALA A 516 -18.11 -30.16 -27.55
C ALA A 516 -18.61 -30.66 -26.18
N LEU A 517 -18.89 -31.96 -26.07
CA LEU A 517 -19.28 -32.58 -24.81
C LEU A 517 -18.14 -32.58 -23.78
N ALA A 518 -16.94 -32.88 -24.23
CA ALA A 518 -15.74 -32.82 -23.38
C ALA A 518 -15.48 -31.41 -22.86
N LEU A 519 -15.59 -30.40 -23.74
CA LEU A 519 -15.49 -28.99 -23.38
C LEU A 519 -16.53 -28.59 -22.32
N ALA A 520 -17.80 -28.97 -22.55
CA ALA A 520 -18.88 -28.70 -21.60
C ALA A 520 -18.62 -29.30 -20.21
N ALA A 521 -18.11 -30.56 -20.15
CA ALA A 521 -17.76 -31.21 -18.90
C ALA A 521 -16.62 -30.50 -18.16
N VAL A 522 -15.58 -30.08 -18.87
CA VAL A 522 -14.44 -29.37 -18.29
C VAL A 522 -14.85 -27.97 -17.79
N LEU A 523 -15.69 -27.25 -18.53
CA LEU A 523 -16.25 -25.96 -18.07
C LEU A 523 -17.13 -26.13 -16.81
N LYS A 524 -17.93 -27.19 -16.75
CA LYS A 524 -18.75 -27.51 -15.58
C LYS A 524 -17.89 -27.81 -14.34
N ASP A 525 -16.77 -28.53 -14.52
CA ASP A 525 -15.82 -28.77 -13.43
C ASP A 525 -15.18 -27.45 -12.94
N LEU A 526 -14.77 -26.57 -13.85
CA LEU A 526 -14.17 -25.28 -13.52
C LEU A 526 -15.17 -24.33 -12.83
N ALA A 527 -16.44 -24.40 -13.19
CA ALA A 527 -17.51 -23.60 -12.57
C ALA A 527 -17.76 -23.92 -11.09
N GLN A 528 -17.16 -24.99 -10.54
CA GLN A 528 -17.24 -25.30 -9.11
C GLN A 528 -16.34 -24.42 -8.27
N THR A 529 -15.27 -23.89 -8.87
CA THR A 529 -14.26 -23.07 -8.21
C THR A 529 -14.22 -21.63 -8.69
N HIS A 530 -14.76 -21.33 -9.86
CA HIS A 530 -14.76 -20.00 -10.47
C HIS A 530 -16.14 -19.62 -10.99
N GLN A 531 -16.44 -18.33 -11.02
CA GLN A 531 -17.55 -17.81 -11.78
C GLN A 531 -17.18 -17.81 -13.28
N LEU A 532 -17.99 -18.46 -14.11
CA LEU A 532 -17.75 -18.52 -15.55
C LEU A 532 -18.81 -17.73 -16.32
N ILE A 533 -18.34 -16.91 -17.27
CA ILE A 533 -19.18 -16.27 -18.28
C ILE A 533 -18.70 -16.78 -19.64
N VAL A 534 -19.53 -17.57 -20.31
CA VAL A 534 -19.15 -18.30 -21.53
C VAL A 534 -20.01 -17.86 -22.70
N VAL A 535 -19.41 -17.27 -23.73
CA VAL A 535 -20.07 -16.99 -25.01
C VAL A 535 -19.90 -18.21 -25.91
N THR A 536 -20.99 -18.81 -26.32
CA THR A 536 -20.97 -20.06 -27.09
C THR A 536 -22.04 -20.12 -28.19
N HIS A 537 -21.71 -20.86 -29.23
CA HIS A 537 -22.67 -21.25 -30.26
C HIS A 537 -23.00 -22.76 -30.19
N LEU A 538 -22.40 -23.51 -29.26
CA LEU A 538 -22.59 -24.94 -29.08
C LEU A 538 -23.71 -25.26 -28.10
N PRO A 539 -24.74 -26.00 -28.51
CA PRO A 539 -25.83 -26.43 -27.63
C PRO A 539 -25.31 -27.29 -26.45
N GLN A 540 -24.26 -28.09 -26.66
CA GLN A 540 -23.65 -28.94 -25.63
C GLN A 540 -23.06 -28.13 -24.47
N VAL A 541 -22.51 -26.93 -24.76
CA VAL A 541 -22.02 -26.01 -23.75
C VAL A 541 -23.15 -25.22 -23.11
N ALA A 542 -24.16 -24.83 -23.92
CA ALA A 542 -25.30 -24.06 -23.44
C ALA A 542 -26.13 -24.80 -22.38
N VAL A 543 -26.24 -26.14 -22.48
CA VAL A 543 -27.05 -26.93 -21.56
C VAL A 543 -26.47 -27.10 -20.16
N VAL A 544 -25.16 -26.98 -20.01
CA VAL A 544 -24.48 -27.15 -18.69
C VAL A 544 -24.42 -25.87 -17.86
N GLY A 545 -24.80 -24.72 -18.42
CA GLY A 545 -24.82 -23.45 -17.69
C GLY A 545 -25.89 -23.37 -16.63
N ASP A 546 -25.63 -22.73 -15.51
CA ASP A 546 -26.57 -22.49 -14.42
C ASP A 546 -27.56 -21.37 -14.79
N ALA A 547 -27.08 -20.34 -15.48
CA ALA A 547 -27.86 -19.28 -16.09
C ALA A 547 -27.66 -19.24 -17.60
N HIS A 548 -28.71 -18.93 -18.37
CA HIS A 548 -28.63 -18.83 -19.82
C HIS A 548 -29.22 -17.50 -20.29
N TYR A 549 -28.35 -16.67 -20.89
CA TYR A 549 -28.71 -15.39 -21.49
C TYR A 549 -28.78 -15.50 -23.00
N LEU A 550 -29.85 -14.93 -23.58
CA LEU A 550 -30.01 -14.79 -25.01
C LEU A 550 -29.78 -13.35 -25.44
N VAL A 551 -28.97 -13.18 -26.47
CA VAL A 551 -28.68 -11.89 -27.08
C VAL A 551 -29.40 -11.83 -28.42
N GLU A 552 -30.43 -11.01 -28.51
CA GLU A 552 -31.28 -10.86 -29.70
C GLU A 552 -31.15 -9.46 -30.30
N LYS A 553 -31.12 -9.40 -31.62
CA LYS A 553 -31.04 -8.15 -32.37
C LYS A 553 -32.45 -7.80 -32.90
N HIS A 554 -32.87 -6.58 -32.64
CA HIS A 554 -34.12 -6.03 -33.16
C HIS A 554 -33.83 -4.94 -34.18
N GLU A 555 -34.47 -5.03 -35.38
CA GLU A 555 -34.18 -4.09 -36.49
C GLU A 555 -35.20 -2.96 -36.59
N ALA A 556 -36.36 -3.03 -35.92
CA ALA A 556 -37.38 -2.00 -35.96
C ALA A 556 -37.94 -1.68 -34.58
N PRO A 557 -38.28 -0.42 -34.27
CA PRO A 557 -38.12 0.80 -35.08
C PRO A 557 -36.67 1.35 -35.14
N GLU A 558 -35.78 0.91 -34.25
CA GLU A 558 -34.37 1.22 -34.20
C GLU A 558 -33.57 -0.05 -34.03
N LEU A 559 -32.32 -0.06 -34.55
CA LEU A 559 -31.43 -1.17 -34.35
C LEU A 559 -30.99 -1.23 -32.88
N THR A 560 -31.44 -2.25 -32.17
CA THR A 560 -31.13 -2.50 -30.76
C THR A 560 -30.75 -3.94 -30.50
N THR A 561 -29.99 -4.14 -29.44
CA THR A 561 -29.70 -5.47 -28.90
C THR A 561 -30.34 -5.58 -27.52
N ASP A 562 -31.13 -6.63 -27.32
CA ASP A 562 -31.66 -7.03 -26.02
C ASP A 562 -30.88 -8.21 -25.47
N ILE A 563 -30.65 -8.19 -24.17
CA ILE A 563 -29.94 -9.24 -23.44
C ILE A 563 -30.87 -9.64 -22.28
N ARG A 564 -31.34 -10.88 -22.30
CA ARG A 564 -32.29 -11.35 -21.30
C ARG A 564 -31.95 -12.75 -20.82
N VAL A 565 -32.26 -13.03 -19.56
CA VAL A 565 -32.16 -14.37 -19.01
C VAL A 565 -33.34 -15.22 -19.54
N LEU A 566 -33.06 -16.46 -19.92
CA LEU A 566 -34.06 -17.41 -20.39
C LEU A 566 -34.68 -18.17 -19.22
N SER A 567 -36.01 -18.30 -19.24
CA SER A 567 -36.71 -19.26 -18.41
C SER A 567 -36.39 -20.69 -18.83
N ALA A 568 -36.73 -21.67 -18.00
CA ALA A 568 -36.50 -23.08 -18.32
C ALA A 568 -37.16 -23.52 -19.65
N GLU A 569 -38.34 -22.98 -19.95
CA GLU A 569 -39.09 -23.28 -21.18
C GLU A 569 -38.41 -22.62 -22.40
N GLU A 570 -38.03 -21.35 -22.29
CA GLU A 570 -37.33 -20.62 -23.35
C GLU A 570 -35.98 -21.22 -23.65
N ARG A 571 -35.29 -21.73 -22.61
CA ARG A 571 -34.00 -22.41 -22.77
C ARG A 571 -34.11 -23.66 -23.64
N VAL A 572 -35.22 -24.44 -23.52
CA VAL A 572 -35.48 -25.58 -24.43
C VAL A 572 -35.61 -25.11 -25.88
N VAL A 573 -36.33 -24.00 -26.10
CA VAL A 573 -36.56 -23.45 -27.45
C VAL A 573 -35.21 -22.96 -28.05
N GLU A 574 -34.39 -22.26 -27.28
CA GLU A 574 -33.11 -21.76 -27.76
C GLU A 574 -32.13 -22.91 -28.05
N VAL A 575 -32.05 -23.91 -27.18
CA VAL A 575 -31.20 -25.10 -27.42
C VAL A 575 -31.70 -25.86 -28.68
N ALA A 576 -33.01 -25.97 -28.89
CA ALA A 576 -33.55 -26.56 -30.12
C ALA A 576 -33.16 -25.77 -31.37
N ARG A 577 -33.23 -24.43 -31.32
CA ARG A 577 -32.74 -23.54 -32.39
C ARG A 577 -31.27 -23.75 -32.66
N MET A 578 -30.42 -23.83 -31.62
CA MET A 578 -28.98 -24.07 -31.74
C MET A 578 -28.64 -25.42 -32.36
N LEU A 579 -29.43 -26.47 -32.07
CA LEU A 579 -29.23 -27.84 -32.59
C LEU A 579 -29.47 -27.96 -34.09
N SER A 580 -30.53 -27.33 -34.58
CA SER A 580 -31.02 -27.59 -35.96
C SER A 580 -31.25 -26.34 -36.80
N GLY A 581 -31.11 -25.15 -36.24
CA GLY A 581 -31.47 -23.87 -36.88
C GLY A 581 -33.01 -23.67 -36.98
N ARG A 582 -33.80 -24.61 -36.53
CA ARG A 582 -35.26 -24.58 -36.59
C ARG A 582 -35.87 -25.08 -35.24
N VAL A 583 -37.03 -24.59 -34.91
CA VAL A 583 -37.77 -25.05 -33.73
C VAL A 583 -38.94 -25.91 -34.20
N ASP A 584 -38.75 -27.23 -34.16
CA ASP A 584 -39.77 -28.24 -34.47
C ASP A 584 -39.88 -29.29 -33.36
N GLU A 585 -40.85 -30.19 -33.42
CA GLU A 585 -41.07 -31.20 -32.37
C GLU A 585 -39.86 -32.09 -32.12
N THR A 586 -39.09 -32.42 -33.16
CA THR A 586 -37.92 -33.29 -33.08
C THR A 586 -36.75 -32.55 -32.37
N SER A 587 -36.51 -31.31 -32.75
CA SER A 587 -35.48 -30.50 -32.11
C SER A 587 -35.79 -30.14 -30.67
N LEU A 588 -37.08 -29.90 -30.35
CA LEU A 588 -37.52 -29.68 -28.97
C LEU A 588 -37.40 -30.96 -28.12
N ALA A 589 -37.73 -32.13 -28.64
CA ALA A 589 -37.52 -33.39 -27.93
C ALA A 589 -36.05 -33.66 -27.64
N HIS A 590 -35.15 -33.45 -28.63
CA HIS A 590 -33.72 -33.61 -28.47
C HIS A 590 -33.13 -32.57 -27.50
N ALA A 591 -33.57 -31.30 -27.53
CA ALA A 591 -33.16 -30.27 -26.59
C ALA A 591 -33.54 -30.62 -25.13
N LYS A 592 -34.76 -31.18 -24.91
CA LYS A 592 -35.19 -31.66 -23.59
C LYS A 592 -34.31 -32.81 -23.09
N GLU A 593 -34.00 -33.78 -23.95
CA GLU A 593 -33.11 -34.90 -23.61
C GLU A 593 -31.71 -34.42 -23.24
N LEU A 594 -31.18 -33.49 -24.00
CA LEU A 594 -29.84 -32.94 -23.78
C LEU A 594 -29.77 -32.15 -22.46
N LEU A 595 -30.78 -31.34 -22.15
CA LEU A 595 -30.92 -30.62 -20.89
C LEU A 595 -31.05 -31.58 -19.70
N ALA A 596 -31.85 -32.65 -19.85
CA ALA A 596 -32.01 -33.65 -18.81
C ALA A 596 -30.74 -34.46 -18.52
N SER A 597 -29.90 -34.67 -19.54
CA SER A 597 -28.62 -35.39 -19.39
C SER A 597 -27.49 -34.52 -18.81
N ALA A 598 -27.65 -33.20 -18.81
CA ALA A 598 -26.62 -32.24 -18.35
C ALA A 598 -26.69 -31.98 -16.83
N HIS A 599 -27.83 -32.25 -16.21
CA HIS A 599 -28.07 -32.13 -14.76
C HIS A 599 -28.08 -33.49 -14.09
#